data_0c33e6f16df265b510102904f5bb106c
#
_entry.id   0c33e6f16df265b510102904f5bb106c
#
_cell.length_a   1.000
_cell.length_b   1.000
_cell.length_c   1.000
_cell.angle_alpha   90.00
_cell.angle_beta   90.00
_cell.angle_gamma   90.00
#
_symmetry.space_group_name_H-M   'P 1'
#
loop_
_entity.id
_entity.type
_entity.pdbx_description
1 polymer ?
#
loop_
_entity_poly.entity_id
_entity_poly.type
_entity_poly.pdbx_seq_one_letter_code
_entity_poly.pdbx_strand_id
1 'polypeptide(L)'
;VFFMALRKVVVIAGPTASGKSQLAVDVARACRGVVINADSMQVYPDTPVLSAIPSAAERGGIEHCLYGVFPSSKNGTVVEWLVLAAGEIRRIWSEGKLPVVCGGTGLYIDNLINGTTPIPEAEPEVRHKVAEAAAAEGIPALHARLSTVDAITADRLSPNDSTRVKRALEVFYQTGVPLSVWHRRPMVQKLPEAEFVTFKILPPMAELDERCVRRFDKMMAAGALDEVRRLKAMNLPASLPAMKALGVPELLDFLNGVRSLEEAVGLAKLHTRQYAKRQRTWFKNKLAADVVLDACYQGAENIIFDVKKRL
;
A
#
# COMPACT_ATOMS: atom_id res chain seq x y z
N VAL A 1 -22.18 -20.55 23.32
CA VAL A 1 -21.47 -19.74 22.28
C VAL A 1 -21.76 -18.29 22.61
N PHE A 2 -20.81 -17.58 23.24
CA PHE A 2 -20.92 -16.13 23.43
C PHE A 2 -20.79 -15.51 22.05
N PHE A 3 -21.83 -14.91 21.51
CA PHE A 3 -21.76 -14.00 20.39
C PHE A 3 -20.98 -12.77 20.87
N MET A 4 -19.69 -12.70 20.59
CA MET A 4 -18.95 -11.44 20.75
C MET A 4 -19.58 -10.43 19.77
N ALA A 5 -20.09 -9.32 20.32
CA ALA A 5 -20.55 -8.22 19.48
C ALA A 5 -19.40 -7.76 18.59
N LEU A 6 -19.65 -7.69 17.28
CA LEU A 6 -18.67 -7.21 16.31
C LEU A 6 -18.35 -5.74 16.61
N ARG A 7 -17.07 -5.36 16.47
CA ARG A 7 -16.56 -4.02 16.74
C ARG A 7 -16.23 -3.32 15.43
N LYS A 8 -16.68 -2.08 15.31
CA LYS A 8 -16.54 -1.31 14.07
C LYS A 8 -15.08 -0.89 13.80
N VAL A 9 -14.70 -0.98 12.53
CA VAL A 9 -13.49 -0.39 11.94
C VAL A 9 -13.91 0.34 10.68
N VAL A 10 -13.60 1.63 10.59
CA VAL A 10 -13.82 2.38 9.34
C VAL A 10 -12.60 2.20 8.45
N VAL A 11 -12.83 1.88 7.18
CA VAL A 11 -11.79 1.78 6.14
C VAL A 11 -12.02 2.84 5.08
N ILE A 12 -11.01 3.67 4.82
CA ILE A 12 -11.04 4.71 3.80
C ILE A 12 -9.98 4.41 2.75
N ALA A 13 -10.43 3.93 1.60
CA ALA A 13 -9.60 3.45 0.51
C ALA A 13 -9.72 4.34 -0.72
N GLY A 14 -8.63 4.50 -1.46
CA GLY A 14 -8.65 5.25 -2.71
C GLY A 14 -7.26 5.52 -3.27
N PRO A 15 -7.17 5.98 -4.51
CA PRO A 15 -5.90 6.30 -5.14
C PRO A 15 -5.20 7.47 -4.46
N THR A 16 -3.91 7.64 -4.76
CA THR A 16 -3.18 8.83 -4.34
C THR A 16 -3.87 10.09 -4.87
N ALA A 17 -3.77 11.20 -4.16
CA ALA A 17 -4.40 12.48 -4.45
C ALA A 17 -5.95 12.52 -4.41
N SER A 18 -6.65 11.46 -3.99
CA SER A 18 -8.13 11.41 -3.92
C SER A 18 -8.75 12.17 -2.73
N GLY A 19 -7.96 12.64 -1.76
CA GLY A 19 -8.46 13.31 -0.56
C GLY A 19 -8.73 12.38 0.62
N LYS A 20 -8.40 11.08 0.52
CA LYS A 20 -8.65 10.08 1.57
C LYS A 20 -8.10 10.46 2.96
N SER A 21 -6.91 11.08 3.03
CA SER A 21 -6.29 11.47 4.30
C SER A 21 -7.11 12.55 5.02
N GLN A 22 -7.63 13.53 4.28
CA GLN A 22 -8.53 14.55 4.84
C GLN A 22 -9.82 13.92 5.36
N LEU A 23 -10.45 13.03 4.58
CA LEU A 23 -11.64 12.31 5.03
C LEU A 23 -11.37 11.50 6.31
N ALA A 24 -10.20 10.85 6.40
CA ALA A 24 -9.83 10.07 7.58
C ALA A 24 -9.70 10.96 8.84
N VAL A 25 -9.11 12.14 8.71
CA VAL A 25 -9.01 13.12 9.80
C VAL A 25 -10.39 13.63 10.21
N ASP A 26 -11.26 13.95 9.25
CA ASP A 26 -12.60 14.47 9.54
C ASP A 26 -13.49 13.41 10.21
N VAL A 27 -13.42 12.15 9.75
CA VAL A 27 -14.10 11.01 10.40
C VAL A 27 -13.55 10.80 11.80
N ALA A 28 -12.23 10.75 11.98
CA ALA A 28 -11.61 10.54 13.29
C ALA A 28 -11.99 11.66 14.27
N ARG A 29 -12.01 12.92 13.81
CA ARG A 29 -12.46 14.07 14.63
C ARG A 29 -13.91 13.94 15.04
N ALA A 30 -14.79 13.56 14.13
CA ALA A 30 -16.23 13.49 14.37
C ALA A 30 -16.66 12.29 15.22
N CYS A 31 -15.85 11.21 15.24
CA CYS A 31 -16.19 9.93 15.88
C CYS A 31 -15.19 9.49 16.97
N ARG A 32 -14.35 10.40 17.48
CA ARG A 32 -13.30 10.10 18.49
C ARG A 32 -12.38 8.97 18.00
N GLY A 33 -11.95 9.05 16.77
CA GLY A 33 -11.16 8.01 16.12
C GLY A 33 -9.65 8.25 16.18
N VAL A 34 -8.90 7.22 15.77
CA VAL A 34 -7.46 7.22 15.53
C VAL A 34 -7.22 6.74 14.12
N VAL A 35 -6.37 7.44 13.36
CA VAL A 35 -6.04 7.08 11.98
C VAL A 35 -4.91 6.06 11.95
N ILE A 36 -5.11 4.97 11.21
CA ILE A 36 -4.12 3.90 11.01
C ILE A 36 -3.71 3.89 9.53
N ASN A 37 -2.41 4.03 9.28
CA ASN A 37 -1.87 4.01 7.92
C ASN A 37 -2.01 2.63 7.24
N ALA A 38 -2.53 2.61 6.02
CA ALA A 38 -2.58 1.46 5.12
C ALA A 38 -1.93 1.77 3.76
N ASP A 39 -0.82 2.50 3.77
CA ASP A 39 0.01 2.76 2.59
C ASP A 39 1.41 2.20 2.81
N SER A 40 1.85 1.31 1.91
CA SER A 40 3.12 0.59 2.01
C SER A 40 4.36 1.45 1.80
N MET A 41 4.22 2.69 1.32
CA MET A 41 5.33 3.63 1.22
C MET A 41 5.42 4.54 2.44
N GLN A 42 4.30 4.85 3.09
CA GLN A 42 4.25 5.68 4.28
C GLN A 42 4.72 4.97 5.56
N VAL A 43 5.01 3.67 5.49
CA VAL A 43 5.60 2.92 6.61
C VAL A 43 7.09 3.20 6.79
N TYR A 44 7.75 3.87 5.81
CA TYR A 44 9.17 4.23 5.85
C TYR A 44 9.35 5.69 6.22
N PRO A 45 10.22 6.00 7.24
CA PRO A 45 10.34 7.37 7.76
C PRO A 45 11.17 8.31 6.88
N ASP A 46 12.04 7.80 5.99
CA ASP A 46 13.06 8.59 5.30
C ASP A 46 12.55 9.26 4.01
N THR A 47 11.28 9.00 3.63
CA THR A 47 10.64 9.62 2.47
C THR A 47 9.30 10.31 2.81
N PRO A 48 9.22 11.13 3.88
CA PRO A 48 7.94 11.69 4.33
C PRO A 48 7.31 12.63 3.30
N VAL A 49 8.10 13.39 2.54
CA VAL A 49 7.58 14.31 1.52
C VAL A 49 7.08 13.52 0.31
N LEU A 50 7.89 12.66 -0.29
CA LEU A 50 7.54 11.89 -1.50
C LEU A 50 6.45 10.86 -1.26
N SER A 51 6.41 10.22 -0.09
CA SER A 51 5.33 9.32 0.29
C SER A 51 4.09 10.07 0.80
N ALA A 52 4.22 11.38 1.04
CA ALA A 52 3.21 12.26 1.62
C ALA A 52 2.66 11.76 2.95
N ILE A 53 3.54 11.47 3.89
CA ILE A 53 3.18 11.29 5.29
C ILE A 53 2.56 12.59 5.80
N PRO A 54 1.37 12.54 6.45
CA PRO A 54 0.72 13.74 6.93
C PRO A 54 1.59 14.51 7.93
N SER A 55 1.79 15.80 7.69
CA SER A 55 2.44 16.72 8.63
C SER A 55 1.61 16.90 9.91
N ALA A 56 2.19 17.44 10.96
CA ALA A 56 1.47 17.73 12.21
C ALA A 56 0.23 18.62 11.99
N ALA A 57 0.32 19.59 11.07
CA ALA A 57 -0.79 20.46 10.71
C ALA A 57 -1.91 19.68 10.00
N GLU A 58 -1.57 18.79 9.05
CA GLU A 58 -2.53 17.97 8.31
C GLU A 58 -3.19 16.92 9.21
N ARG A 59 -2.53 16.45 10.26
CA ARG A 59 -3.13 15.55 11.27
C ARG A 59 -4.18 16.23 12.11
N GLY A 60 -4.16 17.56 12.23
CA GLY A 60 -5.18 18.34 12.92
C GLY A 60 -5.44 17.92 14.37
N GLY A 61 -4.41 17.52 15.11
CA GLY A 61 -4.48 17.03 16.48
C GLY A 61 -5.02 15.59 16.63
N ILE A 62 -5.30 14.89 15.54
CA ILE A 62 -5.74 13.49 15.57
C ILE A 62 -4.52 12.56 15.70
N GLU A 63 -4.63 11.54 16.52
CA GLU A 63 -3.63 10.49 16.64
C GLU A 63 -3.52 9.68 15.34
N HIS A 64 -2.28 9.45 14.89
CA HIS A 64 -1.98 8.70 13.66
C HIS A 64 -0.96 7.60 13.96
N CYS A 65 -1.27 6.36 13.58
CA CYS A 65 -0.46 5.17 13.82
C CYS A 65 0.08 4.56 12.53
N LEU A 66 1.15 3.80 12.62
CA LEU A 66 1.79 3.01 11.57
C LEU A 66 2.40 3.84 10.42
N TYR A 67 2.77 5.07 10.70
CA TYR A 67 3.63 5.87 9.81
C TYR A 67 5.09 5.74 10.26
N GLY A 68 6.01 5.49 9.31
CA GLY A 68 7.44 5.42 9.59
C GLY A 68 7.86 4.30 10.56
N VAL A 69 7.15 3.17 10.57
CA VAL A 69 7.36 2.06 11.53
C VAL A 69 8.40 1.04 11.08
N PHE A 70 8.80 1.05 9.81
CA PHE A 70 9.85 0.18 9.30
C PHE A 70 11.07 1.02 8.89
N PRO A 71 12.28 0.64 9.30
CA PRO A 71 13.49 1.30 8.79
C PRO A 71 13.59 1.12 7.27
N SER A 72 14.09 2.13 6.54
CA SER A 72 14.19 2.09 5.08
C SER A 72 15.14 1.01 4.55
N SER A 73 15.99 0.46 5.42
CA SER A 73 16.85 -0.70 5.15
C SER A 73 16.11 -2.05 5.18
N LYS A 74 14.82 -2.04 5.53
CA LYS A 74 14.00 -3.26 5.65
C LYS A 74 13.02 -3.40 4.50
N ASN A 75 12.84 -4.63 4.02
CA ASN A 75 11.73 -4.98 3.14
C ASN A 75 10.52 -5.36 3.99
N GLY A 76 9.70 -4.38 4.37
CA GLY A 76 8.47 -4.62 5.14
C GLY A 76 7.45 -5.46 4.37
N THR A 77 6.84 -6.43 5.03
CA THR A 77 5.85 -7.32 4.43
C THR A 77 4.42 -6.96 4.82
N VAL A 78 3.44 -7.37 4.01
CA VAL A 78 2.02 -7.21 4.35
C VAL A 78 1.67 -7.97 5.64
N VAL A 79 2.30 -9.11 5.90
CA VAL A 79 2.04 -9.93 7.10
C VAL A 79 2.48 -9.19 8.36
N GLU A 80 3.68 -8.58 8.34
CA GLU A 80 4.16 -7.76 9.46
C GLU A 80 3.25 -6.55 9.70
N TRP A 81 2.86 -5.85 8.61
CA TRP A 81 1.93 -4.74 8.74
C TRP A 81 0.58 -5.18 9.33
N LEU A 82 0.03 -6.32 8.91
CA LEU A 82 -1.23 -6.86 9.45
C LEU A 82 -1.14 -7.15 10.96
N VAL A 83 -0.01 -7.64 11.44
CA VAL A 83 0.19 -7.88 12.88
C VAL A 83 0.16 -6.55 13.64
N LEU A 84 0.87 -5.54 13.14
CA LEU A 84 0.88 -4.21 13.74
C LEU A 84 -0.51 -3.56 13.68
N ALA A 85 -1.19 -3.62 12.52
CA ALA A 85 -2.51 -3.04 12.33
C ALA A 85 -3.56 -3.68 13.26
N ALA A 86 -3.54 -5.01 13.40
CA ALA A 86 -4.43 -5.71 14.32
C ALA A 86 -4.16 -5.34 15.78
N GLY A 87 -2.88 -5.19 16.16
CA GLY A 87 -2.49 -4.71 17.49
C GLY A 87 -3.03 -3.31 17.79
N GLU A 88 -2.81 -2.36 16.87
CA GLU A 88 -3.28 -0.99 17.02
C GLU A 88 -4.82 -0.90 17.04
N ILE A 89 -5.51 -1.65 16.20
CA ILE A 89 -6.98 -1.69 16.20
C ILE A 89 -7.50 -2.15 17.56
N ARG A 90 -6.94 -3.21 18.15
CA ARG A 90 -7.34 -3.70 19.49
C ARG A 90 -7.02 -2.70 20.58
N ARG A 91 -5.85 -2.04 20.52
CA ARG A 91 -5.49 -0.95 21.45
C ARG A 91 -6.51 0.18 21.39
N ILE A 92 -6.81 0.68 20.18
CA ILE A 92 -7.77 1.78 19.98
C ILE A 92 -9.16 1.40 20.49
N TRP A 93 -9.60 0.20 20.26
CA TRP A 93 -10.85 -0.31 20.83
C TRP A 93 -10.83 -0.36 22.35
N SER A 94 -9.70 -0.75 22.98
CA SER A 94 -9.60 -0.80 24.44
C SER A 94 -9.70 0.59 25.09
N GLU A 95 -9.35 1.64 24.33
CA GLU A 95 -9.50 3.05 24.72
C GLU A 95 -10.90 3.63 24.45
N GLY A 96 -11.84 2.82 23.95
CA GLY A 96 -13.19 3.28 23.57
C GLY A 96 -13.19 4.23 22.37
N LYS A 97 -12.17 4.16 21.52
CA LYS A 97 -12.01 4.97 20.30
C LYS A 97 -12.35 4.16 19.03
N LEU A 98 -12.56 4.86 17.92
CA LEU A 98 -12.84 4.27 16.61
C LEU A 98 -11.55 4.10 15.80
N PRO A 99 -11.16 2.89 15.38
CA PRO A 99 -10.10 2.71 14.39
C PRO A 99 -10.53 3.18 13.00
N VAL A 100 -9.73 4.05 12.37
CA VAL A 100 -9.95 4.58 11.02
C VAL A 100 -8.74 4.20 10.15
N VAL A 101 -8.84 3.12 9.41
CA VAL A 101 -7.79 2.64 8.51
C VAL A 101 -7.84 3.44 7.21
N CYS A 102 -6.73 4.09 6.85
CA CYS A 102 -6.67 4.96 5.68
C CYS A 102 -5.47 4.62 4.80
N GLY A 103 -5.68 4.32 3.53
CA GLY A 103 -4.55 4.06 2.65
C GLY A 103 -4.84 3.82 1.18
N GLY A 104 -3.75 3.74 0.41
CA GLY A 104 -3.76 3.49 -1.03
C GLY A 104 -3.23 2.11 -1.42
N THR A 105 -2.78 1.29 -0.47
CA THR A 105 -2.26 -0.05 -0.75
C THR A 105 -3.37 -1.09 -0.66
N GLY A 106 -3.96 -1.41 -1.82
CA GLY A 106 -5.09 -2.34 -1.90
C GLY A 106 -4.81 -3.70 -1.25
N LEU A 107 -3.59 -4.22 -1.42
CA LEU A 107 -3.18 -5.49 -0.79
C LEU A 107 -3.29 -5.45 0.74
N TYR A 108 -2.89 -4.34 1.39
CA TYR A 108 -2.99 -4.19 2.84
C TYR A 108 -4.45 -4.21 3.29
N ILE A 109 -5.28 -3.43 2.63
CA ILE A 109 -6.71 -3.31 2.94
C ILE A 109 -7.45 -4.63 2.70
N ASP A 110 -7.20 -5.29 1.57
CA ASP A 110 -7.82 -6.56 1.23
C ASP A 110 -7.48 -7.65 2.27
N ASN A 111 -6.21 -7.79 2.61
CA ASN A 111 -5.78 -8.78 3.61
C ASN A 111 -6.28 -8.44 5.02
N LEU A 112 -6.49 -7.17 5.35
CA LEU A 112 -7.07 -6.77 6.64
C LEU A 112 -8.55 -7.16 6.72
N ILE A 113 -9.31 -6.92 5.65
CA ILE A 113 -10.77 -7.17 5.60
C ILE A 113 -11.06 -8.66 5.41
N ASN A 114 -10.41 -9.29 4.44
CA ASN A 114 -10.74 -10.65 4.00
C ASN A 114 -9.84 -11.72 4.64
N GLY A 115 -8.75 -11.31 5.29
CA GLY A 115 -7.74 -12.24 5.79
C GLY A 115 -6.68 -12.57 4.75
N THR A 116 -5.77 -13.46 5.12
CA THR A 116 -4.66 -13.88 4.26
C THR A 116 -4.51 -15.39 4.27
N THR A 117 -4.10 -15.94 3.14
CA THR A 117 -3.69 -17.35 3.07
C THR A 117 -2.36 -17.50 3.83
N PRO A 118 -2.24 -18.47 4.75
CA PRO A 118 -1.02 -18.65 5.56
C PRO A 118 0.08 -19.34 4.75
N ILE A 119 0.59 -18.65 3.72
CA ILE A 119 1.69 -19.12 2.88
C ILE A 119 3.00 -18.83 3.60
N PRO A 120 3.86 -19.84 3.85
CA PRO A 120 5.17 -19.62 4.46
C PRO A 120 6.01 -18.62 3.65
N GLU A 121 6.82 -17.83 4.37
CA GLU A 121 7.83 -17.01 3.71
C GLU A 121 8.94 -17.91 3.18
N ALA A 122 9.47 -17.56 2.01
CA ALA A 122 10.64 -18.25 1.50
C ALA A 122 11.89 -17.82 2.29
N GLU A 123 12.73 -18.81 2.62
CA GLU A 123 14.02 -18.57 3.25
C GLU A 123 14.93 -17.72 2.35
N PRO A 124 15.91 -16.98 2.92
CA PRO A 124 16.83 -16.14 2.14
C PRO A 124 17.54 -16.91 1.03
N GLU A 125 17.95 -18.15 1.29
CA GLU A 125 18.64 -19.03 0.32
C GLU A 125 17.74 -19.36 -0.88
N VAL A 126 16.47 -19.63 -0.64
CA VAL A 126 15.50 -19.90 -1.72
C VAL A 126 15.28 -18.66 -2.57
N ARG A 127 15.12 -17.49 -1.92
CA ARG A 127 14.97 -16.21 -2.64
C ARG A 127 16.21 -15.89 -3.47
N HIS A 128 17.40 -16.14 -2.92
CA HIS A 128 18.66 -15.92 -3.62
C HIS A 128 18.78 -16.80 -4.87
N LYS A 129 18.54 -18.12 -4.74
CA LYS A 129 18.54 -19.07 -5.87
C LYS A 129 17.58 -18.65 -7.00
N VAL A 130 16.36 -18.21 -6.63
CA VAL A 130 15.39 -17.75 -7.64
C VAL A 130 15.83 -16.43 -8.29
N ALA A 131 16.45 -15.53 -7.52
CA ALA A 131 16.99 -14.28 -8.06
C ALA A 131 18.18 -14.51 -8.99
N GLU A 132 19.11 -15.42 -8.66
CA GLU A 132 20.25 -15.82 -9.51
C GLU A 132 19.75 -16.46 -10.82
N ALA A 133 18.80 -17.41 -10.74
CA ALA A 133 18.21 -18.00 -11.93
C ALA A 133 17.52 -16.95 -12.82
N ALA A 134 16.83 -15.97 -12.21
CA ALA A 134 16.21 -14.88 -12.95
C ALA A 134 17.24 -13.98 -13.66
N ALA A 135 18.40 -13.75 -13.04
CA ALA A 135 19.48 -12.97 -13.64
C ALA A 135 20.19 -13.73 -14.77
N ALA A 136 20.38 -15.04 -14.62
CA ALA A 136 21.09 -15.87 -15.59
C ALA A 136 20.24 -16.24 -16.81
N GLU A 137 18.96 -16.55 -16.63
CA GLU A 137 18.11 -17.17 -17.66
C GLU A 137 16.97 -16.24 -18.12
N GLY A 138 16.69 -15.19 -17.35
CA GLY A 138 15.58 -14.28 -17.62
C GLY A 138 14.22 -14.77 -17.08
N ILE A 139 13.28 -13.83 -16.96
CA ILE A 139 11.94 -14.11 -16.40
C ILE A 139 11.10 -15.05 -17.28
N PRO A 140 11.14 -14.97 -18.62
CA PRO A 140 10.41 -15.92 -19.46
C PRO A 140 10.81 -17.39 -19.24
N ALA A 141 12.11 -17.67 -18.99
CA ALA A 141 12.56 -19.03 -18.68
C ALA A 141 12.01 -19.50 -17.32
N LEU A 142 12.00 -18.62 -16.32
CA LEU A 142 11.38 -18.92 -15.03
C LEU A 142 9.88 -19.14 -15.15
N HIS A 143 9.20 -18.38 -15.99
CA HIS A 143 7.78 -18.58 -16.27
C HIS A 143 7.52 -19.95 -16.92
N ALA A 144 8.37 -20.39 -17.86
CA ALA A 144 8.27 -21.72 -18.41
C ALA A 144 8.48 -22.82 -17.36
N ARG A 145 9.42 -22.63 -16.40
CA ARG A 145 9.54 -23.55 -15.24
C ARG A 145 8.29 -23.52 -14.35
N LEU A 146 7.73 -22.33 -14.10
CA LEU A 146 6.50 -22.22 -13.33
C LEU A 146 5.37 -23.02 -14.00
N SER A 147 5.28 -23.01 -15.32
CA SER A 147 4.26 -23.77 -16.06
C SER A 147 4.35 -25.27 -15.82
N THR A 148 5.54 -25.83 -15.53
CA THR A 148 5.71 -27.26 -15.25
C THR A 148 5.29 -27.65 -13.83
N VAL A 149 5.33 -26.72 -12.86
CA VAL A 149 5.04 -27.00 -11.45
C VAL A 149 3.71 -26.39 -10.96
N ASP A 150 3.24 -25.33 -11.63
CA ASP A 150 1.98 -24.64 -11.31
C ASP A 150 1.39 -23.98 -12.57
N ALA A 151 0.88 -24.79 -13.49
CA ALA A 151 0.29 -24.32 -14.74
C ALA A 151 -0.85 -23.31 -14.49
N ILE A 152 -1.66 -23.52 -13.45
CA ILE A 152 -2.78 -22.63 -13.11
C ILE A 152 -2.29 -21.21 -12.76
N THR A 153 -1.19 -21.09 -12.05
CA THR A 153 -0.59 -19.80 -11.74
C THR A 153 0.07 -19.20 -12.97
N ALA A 154 0.82 -20.00 -13.74
CA ALA A 154 1.51 -19.55 -14.94
C ALA A 154 0.54 -18.96 -15.99
N ASP A 155 -0.59 -19.62 -16.26
CA ASP A 155 -1.61 -19.16 -17.21
C ASP A 155 -2.21 -17.79 -16.87
N ARG A 156 -2.17 -17.40 -15.61
CA ARG A 156 -2.69 -16.10 -15.11
C ARG A 156 -1.67 -14.98 -15.13
N LEU A 157 -0.39 -15.31 -15.26
CA LEU A 157 0.71 -14.36 -15.19
C LEU A 157 1.27 -14.05 -16.57
N SER A 158 1.60 -12.78 -16.80
CA SER A 158 2.45 -12.45 -17.94
C SER A 158 3.83 -13.11 -17.80
N PRO A 159 4.42 -13.65 -18.89
CA PRO A 159 5.78 -14.20 -18.87
C PRO A 159 6.85 -13.20 -18.37
N ASN A 160 6.56 -11.91 -18.41
CA ASN A 160 7.45 -10.84 -17.94
C ASN A 160 7.10 -10.30 -16.54
N ASP A 161 6.11 -10.88 -15.83
CA ASP A 161 5.78 -10.47 -14.46
C ASP A 161 6.80 -11.02 -13.45
N SER A 162 7.96 -10.35 -13.41
CA SER A 162 9.10 -10.75 -12.59
C SER A 162 8.74 -11.01 -11.12
N THR A 163 7.94 -10.15 -10.54
CA THR A 163 7.63 -10.23 -9.11
C THR A 163 6.78 -11.46 -8.79
N ARG A 164 5.71 -11.68 -9.56
CA ARG A 164 4.78 -12.79 -9.30
C ARG A 164 5.33 -14.13 -9.73
N VAL A 165 6.06 -14.19 -10.83
CA VAL A 165 6.73 -15.43 -11.31
C VAL A 165 7.76 -15.89 -10.28
N LYS A 166 8.64 -14.99 -9.81
CA LYS A 166 9.61 -15.32 -8.75
C LYS A 166 8.94 -15.79 -7.48
N ARG A 167 7.92 -15.05 -6.99
CA ARG A 167 7.20 -15.42 -5.77
C ARG A 167 6.54 -16.81 -5.86
N ALA A 168 5.95 -17.16 -6.99
CA ALA A 168 5.33 -18.47 -7.17
C ALA A 168 6.37 -19.62 -7.11
N LEU A 169 7.54 -19.43 -7.73
CA LEU A 169 8.63 -20.39 -7.64
C LEU A 169 9.26 -20.45 -6.24
N GLU A 170 9.45 -19.32 -5.58
CA GLU A 170 9.92 -19.28 -4.20
C GLU A 170 9.02 -20.10 -3.27
N VAL A 171 7.70 -19.93 -3.38
CA VAL A 171 6.73 -20.71 -2.59
C VAL A 171 6.85 -22.20 -2.90
N PHE A 172 6.92 -22.56 -4.18
CA PHE A 172 7.05 -23.96 -4.58
C PHE A 172 8.36 -24.58 -4.09
N TYR A 173 9.49 -23.91 -4.26
CA TYR A 173 10.78 -24.43 -3.82
C TYR A 173 10.91 -24.51 -2.29
N GLN A 174 10.26 -23.60 -1.57
CA GLN A 174 10.21 -23.63 -0.12
C GLN A 174 9.34 -24.75 0.43
N THR A 175 8.19 -25.03 -0.20
CA THR A 175 7.13 -25.83 0.42
C THR A 175 6.82 -27.13 -0.32
N GLY A 176 7.30 -27.29 -1.56
CA GLY A 176 6.90 -28.38 -2.45
C GLY A 176 5.44 -28.27 -2.94
N VAL A 177 4.69 -27.22 -2.56
CA VAL A 177 3.28 -27.06 -2.89
C VAL A 177 3.08 -25.85 -3.81
N PRO A 178 2.38 -26.01 -4.96
CA PRO A 178 2.08 -24.94 -5.88
C PRO A 178 1.33 -23.77 -5.23
N LEU A 179 1.61 -22.53 -5.68
CA LEU A 179 0.95 -21.33 -5.16
C LEU A 179 -0.57 -21.37 -5.41
N SER A 180 -1.02 -21.93 -6.54
CA SER A 180 -2.43 -22.13 -6.84
C SER A 180 -3.14 -23.04 -5.84
N VAL A 181 -2.45 -24.00 -5.24
CA VAL A 181 -2.97 -24.88 -4.19
C VAL A 181 -3.08 -24.12 -2.87
N TRP A 182 -2.06 -23.31 -2.53
CA TRP A 182 -2.13 -22.43 -1.37
C TRP A 182 -3.32 -21.48 -1.43
N HIS A 183 -3.56 -20.84 -2.57
CA HIS A 183 -4.67 -19.89 -2.74
C HIS A 183 -6.07 -20.52 -2.61
N ARG A 184 -6.19 -21.84 -2.64
CA ARG A 184 -7.45 -22.56 -2.37
C ARG A 184 -7.68 -22.86 -0.90
N ARG A 185 -6.65 -22.69 -0.04
CA ARG A 185 -6.80 -22.87 1.40
C ARG A 185 -7.64 -21.76 2.01
N PRO A 186 -8.36 -22.03 3.12
CA PRO A 186 -9.09 -20.99 3.83
C PRO A 186 -8.19 -19.84 4.23
N MET A 187 -8.68 -18.62 4.05
CA MET A 187 -8.01 -17.44 4.55
C MET A 187 -8.15 -17.33 6.06
N VAL A 188 -7.09 -16.85 6.71
CA VAL A 188 -7.05 -16.63 8.16
C VAL A 188 -7.27 -15.15 8.43
N GLN A 189 -8.39 -14.83 9.08
CA GLN A 189 -8.72 -13.48 9.49
C GLN A 189 -7.95 -13.13 10.77
N LYS A 190 -7.27 -11.97 10.77
CA LYS A 190 -6.52 -11.47 11.94
C LYS A 190 -7.41 -10.78 12.97
N LEU A 191 -8.58 -10.31 12.55
CA LEU A 191 -9.56 -9.57 13.35
C LEU A 191 -10.97 -10.15 13.14
N PRO A 192 -11.22 -11.41 13.55
CA PRO A 192 -12.54 -12.03 13.38
C PRO A 192 -13.64 -11.31 14.17
N GLU A 193 -13.27 -10.48 15.16
CA GLU A 193 -14.15 -9.62 15.95
C GLU A 193 -14.48 -8.30 15.28
N ALA A 194 -13.92 -7.99 14.10
CA ALA A 194 -14.12 -6.71 13.41
C ALA A 194 -15.32 -6.75 12.45
N GLU A 195 -16.06 -5.64 12.45
CA GLU A 195 -16.99 -5.29 11.38
C GLU A 195 -16.45 -4.08 10.63
N PHE A 196 -16.11 -4.27 9.36
CA PHE A 196 -15.51 -3.22 8.54
C PHE A 196 -16.58 -2.42 7.82
N VAL A 197 -16.55 -1.09 8.00
CA VAL A 197 -17.35 -0.13 7.24
C VAL A 197 -16.45 0.57 6.24
N THR A 198 -16.59 0.27 4.96
CA THR A 198 -15.64 0.65 3.92
C THR A 198 -16.15 1.80 3.05
N PHE A 199 -15.37 2.87 3.00
CA PHE A 199 -15.55 4.02 2.11
C PHE A 199 -14.48 3.98 1.02
N LYS A 200 -14.91 4.03 -0.24
CA LYS A 200 -14.05 3.95 -1.40
C LYS A 200 -14.16 5.23 -2.23
N ILE A 201 -13.03 5.92 -2.43
CA ILE A 201 -12.98 7.15 -3.23
C ILE A 201 -12.47 6.79 -4.63
N LEU A 202 -13.29 7.02 -5.67
CA LEU A 202 -12.99 6.66 -7.06
C LEU A 202 -13.26 7.85 -8.01
N PRO A 203 -12.56 8.97 -7.89
CA PRO A 203 -12.81 10.15 -8.69
C PRO A 203 -12.47 9.90 -10.18
N PRO A 204 -12.93 10.77 -11.10
CA PRO A 204 -12.55 10.73 -12.51
C PRO A 204 -11.03 10.84 -12.68
N MET A 205 -10.48 10.19 -13.71
CA MET A 205 -9.03 10.18 -13.96
C MET A 205 -8.48 11.58 -14.26
N ALA A 206 -9.24 12.43 -14.97
CA ALA A 206 -8.82 13.79 -15.27
C ALA A 206 -8.55 14.60 -14.00
N GLU A 207 -9.46 14.53 -13.03
CA GLU A 207 -9.29 15.19 -11.72
C GLU A 207 -8.06 14.65 -10.95
N LEU A 208 -7.88 13.32 -10.95
CA LEU A 208 -6.71 12.71 -10.31
C LEU A 208 -5.39 13.13 -10.96
N ASP A 209 -5.37 13.18 -12.30
CA ASP A 209 -4.17 13.54 -13.05
C ASP A 209 -3.69 14.95 -12.72
N GLU A 210 -4.62 15.93 -12.70
CA GLU A 210 -4.30 17.31 -12.30
C GLU A 210 -3.82 17.39 -10.86
N ARG A 211 -4.49 16.69 -9.94
CA ARG A 211 -4.11 16.68 -8.53
C ARG A 211 -2.76 16.00 -8.28
N CYS A 212 -2.44 14.93 -9.02
CA CYS A 212 -1.13 14.28 -8.96
C CYS A 212 -0.01 15.23 -9.40
N VAL A 213 -0.20 15.96 -10.50
CA VAL A 213 0.79 16.94 -10.99
C VAL A 213 1.01 18.04 -9.97
N ARG A 214 -0.08 18.71 -9.53
CA ARG A 214 0.00 19.79 -8.52
C ARG A 214 0.63 19.32 -7.21
N ARG A 215 0.33 18.10 -6.79
CA ARG A 215 0.92 17.52 -5.56
C ARG A 215 2.41 17.31 -5.71
N PHE A 216 2.88 16.80 -6.85
CA PHE A 216 4.31 16.59 -7.07
C PHE A 216 5.08 17.92 -7.09
N ASP A 217 4.51 18.98 -7.68
CA ASP A 217 5.11 20.33 -7.63
C ASP A 217 5.24 20.83 -6.19
N LYS A 218 4.20 20.63 -5.35
CA LYS A 218 4.27 20.95 -3.92
C LYS A 218 5.34 20.13 -3.19
N MET A 219 5.50 18.84 -3.51
CA MET A 219 6.55 17.99 -2.94
C MET A 219 7.95 18.51 -3.30
N MET A 220 8.18 18.92 -4.53
CA MET A 220 9.45 19.54 -4.96
C MET A 220 9.72 20.82 -4.17
N ALA A 221 8.74 21.70 -4.04
CA ALA A 221 8.85 22.92 -3.24
C ALA A 221 9.06 22.66 -1.73
N ALA A 222 8.56 21.52 -1.23
CA ALA A 222 8.70 21.09 0.16
C ALA A 222 10.01 20.34 0.46
N GLY A 223 10.95 20.25 -0.49
CA GLY A 223 12.27 19.65 -0.29
C GLY A 223 12.38 18.17 -0.67
N ALA A 224 11.54 17.67 -1.59
CA ALA A 224 11.64 16.29 -2.08
C ALA A 224 13.02 15.92 -2.60
N LEU A 225 13.72 16.86 -3.26
CA LEU A 225 15.08 16.62 -3.76
C LEU A 225 16.09 16.42 -2.61
N ASP A 226 15.96 17.20 -1.53
CA ASP A 226 16.84 17.06 -0.35
C ASP A 226 16.56 15.76 0.41
N GLU A 227 15.32 15.32 0.41
CA GLU A 227 14.92 14.00 0.93
C GLU A 227 15.64 12.88 0.17
N VAL A 228 15.64 12.92 -1.16
CA VAL A 228 16.35 11.93 -1.99
C VAL A 228 17.87 12.02 -1.84
N ARG A 229 18.46 13.22 -1.63
CA ARG A 229 19.89 13.35 -1.31
C ARG A 229 20.24 12.64 -0.01
N ARG A 230 19.42 12.79 1.04
CA ARG A 230 19.62 12.08 2.32
C ARG A 230 19.49 10.57 2.13
N LEU A 231 18.46 10.11 1.40
CA LEU A 231 18.25 8.69 1.11
C LEU A 231 19.42 8.10 0.31
N LYS A 232 19.95 8.83 -0.69
CA LYS A 232 21.15 8.44 -1.45
C LYS A 232 22.36 8.26 -0.55
N ALA A 233 22.57 9.15 0.43
CA ALA A 233 23.67 9.07 1.38
C ALA A 233 23.60 7.85 2.30
N MET A 234 22.44 7.25 2.49
CA MET A 234 22.28 6.00 3.24
C MET A 234 22.81 4.76 2.50
N ASN A 235 23.14 4.89 1.22
CA ASN A 235 23.71 3.85 0.38
C ASN A 235 22.95 2.51 0.43
N LEU A 236 21.63 2.59 0.42
CA LEU A 236 20.73 1.44 0.49
C LEU A 236 20.65 0.70 -0.85
N PRO A 237 20.49 -0.64 -0.83
CA PRO A 237 20.23 -1.41 -2.05
C PRO A 237 19.01 -0.90 -2.81
N ALA A 238 19.15 -0.69 -4.14
CA ALA A 238 18.06 -0.22 -4.99
C ALA A 238 16.82 -1.14 -5.03
N SER A 239 16.99 -2.40 -4.58
CA SER A 239 15.90 -3.37 -4.48
C SER A 239 14.91 -3.09 -3.35
N LEU A 240 15.30 -2.31 -2.33
CA LEU A 240 14.46 -2.00 -1.17
C LEU A 240 13.24 -1.14 -1.54
N PRO A 241 12.10 -1.34 -0.86
CA PRO A 241 10.87 -0.60 -1.17
C PRO A 241 11.02 0.92 -1.07
N ALA A 242 11.71 1.45 -0.05
CA ALA A 242 11.94 2.88 0.12
C ALA A 242 12.65 3.51 -1.10
N MET A 243 13.59 2.78 -1.72
CA MET A 243 14.31 3.20 -2.93
C MET A 243 13.43 3.20 -4.19
N LYS A 244 12.24 2.60 -4.12
CA LYS A 244 11.27 2.51 -5.22
C LYS A 244 10.06 3.42 -5.02
N ALA A 245 10.04 4.24 -3.96
CA ALA A 245 9.00 5.22 -3.77
C ALA A 245 8.94 6.18 -4.97
N LEU A 246 7.72 6.56 -5.37
CA LEU A 246 7.51 7.43 -6.54
C LEU A 246 8.29 8.74 -6.38
N GLY A 247 9.06 9.08 -7.40
CA GLY A 247 9.95 10.24 -7.41
C GLY A 247 11.38 9.92 -6.95
N VAL A 248 11.60 8.86 -6.14
CA VAL A 248 12.97 8.50 -5.70
C VAL A 248 13.85 8.05 -6.85
N PRO A 249 13.47 7.04 -7.70
CA PRO A 249 14.31 6.62 -8.81
C PRO A 249 14.61 7.77 -9.79
N GLU A 250 13.61 8.57 -10.11
CA GLU A 250 13.73 9.65 -11.09
C GLU A 250 14.66 10.77 -10.58
N LEU A 251 14.51 11.17 -9.33
CA LEU A 251 15.37 12.17 -8.71
C LEU A 251 16.80 11.65 -8.44
N LEU A 252 16.96 10.33 -8.20
CA LEU A 252 18.29 9.70 -8.16
C LEU A 252 18.97 9.75 -9.53
N ASP A 253 18.26 9.54 -10.63
CA ASP A 253 18.80 9.70 -11.98
C ASP A 253 19.35 11.10 -12.20
N PHE A 254 18.63 12.14 -11.74
CA PHE A 254 19.14 13.51 -11.77
C PHE A 254 20.40 13.67 -10.91
N LEU A 255 20.39 13.18 -9.67
CA LEU A 255 21.53 13.29 -8.75
C LEU A 255 22.77 12.49 -9.21
N ASN A 256 22.59 11.56 -10.12
CA ASN A 256 23.65 10.77 -10.76
C ASN A 256 24.08 11.31 -12.13
N GLY A 257 23.50 12.44 -12.58
CA GLY A 257 23.83 13.05 -13.86
C GLY A 257 23.28 12.32 -15.10
N VAL A 258 22.32 11.40 -14.90
CA VAL A 258 21.70 10.62 -16.00
C VAL A 258 20.64 11.47 -16.73
N ARG A 259 19.97 12.38 -16.02
CA ARG A 259 18.87 13.22 -16.55
C ARG A 259 18.98 14.65 -16.02
N SER A 260 18.36 15.59 -16.73
CA SER A 260 18.08 16.93 -16.18
C SER A 260 17.02 16.85 -15.07
N LEU A 261 16.95 17.88 -14.21
CA LEU A 261 15.92 17.96 -13.16
C LEU A 261 14.52 18.01 -13.78
N GLU A 262 14.36 18.75 -14.88
CA GLU A 262 13.09 18.89 -15.58
C GLU A 262 12.58 17.53 -16.10
N GLU A 263 13.44 16.73 -16.73
CA GLU A 263 13.13 15.38 -17.20
C GLU A 263 12.77 14.45 -16.05
N ALA A 264 13.53 14.48 -14.95
CA ALA A 264 13.27 13.67 -13.75
C ALA A 264 11.91 13.99 -13.14
N VAL A 265 11.59 15.27 -12.97
CA VAL A 265 10.30 15.74 -12.45
C VAL A 265 9.15 15.36 -13.38
N GLY A 266 9.32 15.54 -14.70
CA GLY A 266 8.34 15.15 -15.70
C GLY A 266 8.00 13.66 -15.64
N LEU A 267 9.05 12.82 -15.55
CA LEU A 267 8.90 11.37 -15.45
C LEU A 267 8.26 10.93 -14.12
N ALA A 268 8.63 11.54 -13.00
CA ALA A 268 8.02 11.26 -11.71
C ALA A 268 6.52 11.62 -11.67
N LYS A 269 6.12 12.73 -12.28
CA LYS A 269 4.71 13.10 -12.46
C LYS A 269 3.96 12.06 -13.30
N LEU A 270 4.56 11.61 -14.41
CA LEU A 270 3.99 10.56 -15.26
C LEU A 270 3.78 9.25 -14.48
N HIS A 271 4.79 8.78 -13.78
CA HIS A 271 4.72 7.55 -12.98
C HIS A 271 3.71 7.65 -11.84
N THR A 272 3.58 8.83 -11.21
CA THR A 272 2.55 9.09 -10.18
C THR A 272 1.14 8.96 -10.75
N ARG A 273 0.87 9.52 -11.94
CA ARG A 273 -0.42 9.39 -12.63
C ARG A 273 -0.72 7.93 -13.00
N GLN A 274 0.27 7.22 -13.53
CA GLN A 274 0.15 5.79 -13.85
C GLN A 274 -0.14 4.96 -12.59
N TYR A 275 0.49 5.28 -11.46
CA TYR A 275 0.24 4.62 -10.19
C TYR A 275 -1.17 4.90 -9.68
N ALA A 276 -1.62 6.14 -9.72
CA ALA A 276 -2.99 6.52 -9.36
C ALA A 276 -4.02 5.76 -10.20
N LYS A 277 -3.79 5.62 -11.52
CA LYS A 277 -4.62 4.82 -12.42
C LYS A 277 -4.67 3.34 -12.03
N ARG A 278 -3.50 2.73 -11.69
CA ARG A 278 -3.44 1.34 -11.21
C ARG A 278 -4.20 1.15 -9.90
N GLN A 279 -4.03 2.06 -8.92
CA GLN A 279 -4.77 2.02 -7.66
C GLN A 279 -6.27 2.13 -7.90
N ARG A 280 -6.71 3.11 -8.71
CA ARG A 280 -8.13 3.31 -9.02
C ARG A 280 -8.76 2.07 -9.67
N THR A 281 -8.07 1.47 -10.65
CA THR A 281 -8.52 0.23 -11.31
C THR A 281 -8.61 -0.92 -10.31
N TRP A 282 -7.62 -1.05 -9.44
CA TRP A 282 -7.61 -2.09 -8.41
C TRP A 282 -8.79 -1.93 -7.45
N PHE A 283 -8.97 -0.74 -6.88
CA PHE A 283 -10.08 -0.47 -5.96
C PHE A 283 -11.45 -0.63 -6.62
N LYS A 284 -11.59 -0.21 -7.88
CA LYS A 284 -12.83 -0.40 -8.63
C LYS A 284 -13.21 -1.88 -8.73
N ASN A 285 -12.25 -2.75 -9.01
CA ASN A 285 -12.51 -4.14 -9.39
C ASN A 285 -12.37 -5.13 -8.23
N LYS A 286 -11.64 -4.80 -7.16
CA LYS A 286 -11.24 -5.77 -6.12
C LYS A 286 -11.77 -5.45 -4.72
N LEU A 287 -12.14 -4.21 -4.43
CA LEU A 287 -12.63 -3.84 -3.11
C LEU A 287 -14.15 -3.60 -3.15
N ALA A 288 -14.90 -4.42 -2.42
CA ALA A 288 -16.28 -4.09 -2.09
C ALA A 288 -16.30 -2.91 -1.10
N ALA A 289 -17.32 -2.07 -1.16
CA ALA A 289 -17.44 -0.93 -0.26
C ALA A 289 -18.91 -0.62 0.04
N ASP A 290 -19.17 -0.16 1.27
CA ASP A 290 -20.49 0.27 1.72
C ASP A 290 -20.89 1.61 1.11
N VAL A 291 -19.88 2.46 0.86
CA VAL A 291 -20.06 3.78 0.22
C VAL A 291 -18.98 4.00 -0.82
N VAL A 292 -19.37 4.47 -2.00
CA VAL A 292 -18.46 4.88 -3.07
C VAL A 292 -18.62 6.37 -3.32
N LEU A 293 -17.51 7.10 -3.23
CA LEU A 293 -17.42 8.52 -3.57
C LEU A 293 -16.81 8.62 -4.97
N ASP A 294 -17.50 9.22 -5.89
CA ASP A 294 -17.13 9.36 -7.31
C ASP A 294 -16.37 10.67 -7.63
N ALA A 295 -16.09 11.48 -6.62
CA ALA A 295 -15.28 12.70 -6.68
C ALA A 295 -14.17 12.68 -5.63
N CYS A 296 -13.14 13.52 -5.80
CA CYS A 296 -12.14 13.73 -4.75
C CYS A 296 -12.79 14.37 -3.51
N TYR A 297 -12.42 13.88 -2.33
CA TYR A 297 -12.91 14.48 -1.10
C TYR A 297 -12.29 15.87 -0.86
N GLN A 298 -13.14 16.85 -0.52
CA GLN A 298 -12.74 18.24 -0.27
C GLN A 298 -13.42 18.84 0.97
N GLY A 299 -13.89 17.98 1.88
CA GLY A 299 -14.66 18.38 3.07
C GLY A 299 -16.16 18.40 2.75
N ALA A 300 -16.89 17.33 3.09
CA ALA A 300 -18.32 17.23 2.89
C ALA A 300 -18.99 16.67 4.15
N GLU A 301 -19.84 17.47 4.81
CA GLU A 301 -20.51 17.11 6.07
C GLU A 301 -21.46 15.92 5.91
N ASN A 302 -22.12 15.76 4.78
CA ASN A 302 -23.02 14.67 4.48
C ASN A 302 -22.31 13.30 4.56
N ILE A 303 -21.03 13.22 4.14
CA ILE A 303 -20.26 11.98 4.23
C ILE A 303 -19.98 11.61 5.68
N ILE A 304 -19.68 12.59 6.53
CA ILE A 304 -19.50 12.37 7.97
C ILE A 304 -20.80 11.90 8.64
N PHE A 305 -21.93 12.44 8.20
CA PHE A 305 -23.24 11.97 8.65
C PHE A 305 -23.48 10.50 8.26
N ASP A 306 -23.17 10.12 7.00
CA ASP A 306 -23.29 8.73 6.53
C ASP A 306 -22.38 7.78 7.31
N VAL A 307 -21.17 8.20 7.66
CA VAL A 307 -20.28 7.42 8.55
C VAL A 307 -20.96 7.17 9.89
N LYS A 308 -21.44 8.25 10.57
CA LYS A 308 -22.08 8.13 11.88
C LYS A 308 -23.31 7.24 11.89
N LYS A 309 -24.08 7.24 10.79
CA LYS A 309 -25.26 6.38 10.65
C LYS A 309 -24.93 4.89 10.57
N ARG A 310 -23.71 4.54 10.12
CA ARG A 310 -23.27 3.15 9.93
C ARG A 310 -22.49 2.59 11.11
N LEU A 311 -22.07 3.45 12.05
CA LEU A 311 -21.40 3.08 13.31
C LEU A 311 -22.40 2.69 14.39
#